data_473292ced4265c612fcb96cecab790ec
#
_entry.id   473292ced4265c612fcb96cecab790ec
#
_cell.length_a   1.000
_cell.length_b   1.000
_cell.length_c   1.000
_cell.angle_alpha   90.00
_cell.angle_beta   90.00
_cell.angle_gamma   90.00
#
_symmetry.space_group_name_H-M   'P 1'
#
loop_
_entity.id
_entity.type
_entity.pdbx_description
1 polymer ?
#
loop_
_entity_poly.entity_id
_entity_poly.type
_entity_poly.pdbx_seq_one_letter_code
_entity_poly.pdbx_strand_id
1 'polypeptide(L)'
;GMLAPWTNGVSQVVYEGGFRASAWYSIINKYKVSVWYTAPTAIRMLMKAGEKVVGQHDLSSLRHICSVGEPLNPEAVVWGLKAFHQAIHDNWWQTETGAILIANYPFMKVCPGSMGRPIPGITATILDANYNEMPPGKEGYLAIRPGWPSMFRTYWNNPDLYKSRFQNGWYITGDNARRD
;
A
#
# COMPACT_ATOMS: atom_id res chain seq x y z
N GLY A 1 2.99 -4.79 8.93
CA GLY A 1 4.34 -4.28 8.73
C GLY A 1 5.42 -4.94 9.59
N MET A 2 5.16 -5.39 10.83
CA MET A 2 6.24 -5.85 11.75
C MET A 2 6.69 -7.29 11.50
N LEU A 3 5.79 -8.23 11.30
CA LEU A 3 6.14 -9.66 11.24
C LEU A 3 6.95 -10.04 10.00
N ALA A 4 6.57 -9.55 8.83
CA ALA A 4 7.23 -9.95 7.59
C ALA A 4 8.74 -9.62 7.54
N PRO A 5 9.23 -8.43 7.97
CA PRO A 5 10.66 -8.20 8.08
C PRO A 5 11.35 -9.15 9.07
N TRP A 6 10.75 -9.42 10.23
CA TRP A 6 11.35 -10.31 11.23
C TRP A 6 11.47 -11.76 10.74
N THR A 7 10.44 -12.29 10.05
CA THR A 7 10.52 -13.62 9.47
C THR A 7 11.59 -13.76 8.38
N ASN A 8 12.06 -12.65 7.85
CA ASN A 8 13.15 -12.58 6.87
C ASN A 8 14.50 -12.11 7.49
N GLY A 9 14.59 -12.04 8.82
CA GLY A 9 15.82 -11.62 9.51
C GLY A 9 16.21 -10.15 9.27
N VAL A 10 15.24 -9.30 8.93
CA VAL A 10 15.48 -7.88 8.65
C VAL A 10 15.26 -7.03 9.89
N SER A 11 16.23 -6.16 10.19
CA SER A 11 16.11 -5.17 11.26
C SER A 11 15.05 -4.12 10.91
N GLN A 12 14.30 -3.70 11.92
CA GLN A 12 13.31 -2.63 11.79
C GLN A 12 13.66 -1.45 12.67
N VAL A 13 13.45 -0.24 12.16
CA VAL A 13 13.52 0.99 12.93
C VAL A 13 12.09 1.47 13.19
N VAL A 14 11.74 1.65 14.45
CA VAL A 14 10.46 2.22 14.89
C VAL A 14 10.75 3.54 15.59
N TYR A 15 10.07 4.60 15.16
CA TYR A 15 10.20 5.93 15.74
C TYR A 15 8.97 6.29 16.55
N GLU A 16 9.15 6.53 17.85
CA GLU A 16 8.08 6.85 18.80
C GLU A 16 7.71 8.34 18.87
N GLY A 17 8.43 9.20 18.17
CA GLY A 17 8.21 10.63 18.19
C GLY A 17 7.07 11.09 17.28
N GLY A 18 6.60 12.32 17.50
CA GLY A 18 5.68 13.00 16.59
C GLY A 18 6.29 13.27 15.22
N PHE A 19 5.43 13.51 14.23
CA PHE A 19 5.89 13.78 12.88
C PHE A 19 6.76 15.05 12.81
N ARG A 20 7.99 14.90 12.33
CA ARG A 20 8.91 15.98 11.94
C ARG A 20 9.75 15.48 10.77
N ALA A 21 9.63 16.12 9.62
CA ALA A 21 10.31 15.69 8.39
C ALA A 21 11.83 15.54 8.58
N SER A 22 12.50 16.51 9.21
CA SER A 22 13.95 16.43 9.48
C SER A 22 14.33 15.26 10.39
N ALA A 23 13.51 14.94 11.39
CA ALA A 23 13.76 13.81 12.27
C ALA A 23 13.66 12.48 11.51
N TRP A 24 12.67 12.34 10.65
CA TRP A 24 12.48 11.15 9.83
C TRP A 24 13.64 10.94 8.86
N TYR A 25 14.05 12.00 8.14
CA TYR A 25 15.21 11.94 7.25
C TYR A 25 16.52 11.66 8.00
N SER A 26 16.70 12.25 9.20
CA SER A 26 17.86 11.95 10.06
C SER A 26 17.92 10.49 10.46
N ILE A 27 16.78 9.85 10.74
CA ILE A 27 16.70 8.42 11.07
C ILE A 27 17.09 7.58 9.86
N ILE A 28 16.53 7.88 8.69
CA ILE A 28 16.87 7.18 7.43
C ILE A 28 18.37 7.28 7.17
N ASN A 29 18.94 8.47 7.28
CA ASN A 29 20.37 8.69 7.12
C ASN A 29 21.20 7.95 8.16
N LYS A 30 20.86 8.09 9.44
CA LYS A 30 21.63 7.50 10.56
C LYS A 30 21.67 5.97 10.50
N TYR A 31 20.53 5.34 10.25
CA TYR A 31 20.41 3.88 10.26
C TYR A 31 20.53 3.26 8.87
N LYS A 32 20.82 4.08 7.84
CA LYS A 32 20.92 3.64 6.44
C LYS A 32 19.74 2.77 6.03
N VAL A 33 18.53 3.29 6.31
CA VAL A 33 17.28 2.59 5.97
C VAL A 33 17.21 2.36 4.47
N SER A 34 17.00 1.13 4.06
CA SER A 34 16.94 0.75 2.65
C SER A 34 15.52 0.60 2.11
N VAL A 35 14.57 0.28 2.97
CA VAL A 35 13.15 0.18 2.61
C VAL A 35 12.34 1.03 3.57
N TRP A 36 11.53 1.92 3.02
CA TRP A 36 10.70 2.80 3.81
C TRP A 36 9.22 2.53 3.54
N TYR A 37 8.50 2.09 4.55
CA TYR A 37 7.07 1.80 4.49
C TYR A 37 6.31 2.86 5.29
N THR A 38 5.47 3.64 4.62
CA THR A 38 4.81 4.82 5.19
C THR A 38 3.35 4.94 4.70
N ALA A 39 2.73 6.08 4.91
CA ALA A 39 1.33 6.33 4.56
C ALA A 39 1.19 7.61 3.73
N PRO A 40 0.17 7.72 2.86
CA PRO A 40 -0.08 8.90 2.02
C PRO A 40 -0.18 10.20 2.81
N THR A 41 -0.82 10.18 3.96
CA THR A 41 -0.90 11.35 4.85
C THR A 41 0.50 11.84 5.27
N ALA A 42 1.40 10.94 5.65
CA ALA A 42 2.77 11.30 5.99
C ALA A 42 3.54 11.85 4.78
N ILE A 43 3.36 11.24 3.61
CA ILE A 43 3.97 11.71 2.36
C ILE A 43 3.51 13.14 2.05
N ARG A 44 2.21 13.42 2.14
CA ARG A 44 1.68 14.79 1.97
C ARG A 44 2.30 15.80 2.94
N MET A 45 2.54 15.39 4.19
CA MET A 45 3.21 16.25 5.17
C MET A 45 4.68 16.50 4.81
N LEU A 46 5.38 15.50 4.27
CA LEU A 46 6.76 15.64 3.76
C LEU A 46 6.81 16.56 2.54
N MET A 47 5.85 16.44 1.63
CA MET A 47 5.73 17.36 0.47
C MET A 47 5.58 18.81 0.93
N LYS A 48 4.78 19.07 1.97
CA LYS A 48 4.62 20.42 2.57
C LYS A 48 5.91 20.94 3.22
N ALA A 49 6.72 20.06 3.80
CA ALA A 49 8.01 20.44 4.38
C ALA A 49 9.04 20.88 3.32
N GLY A 50 8.85 20.43 2.08
CA GLY A 50 9.60 20.86 0.90
C GLY A 50 10.93 20.13 0.71
N GLU A 51 11.48 20.28 -0.51
CA GLU A 51 12.69 19.59 -0.96
C GLU A 51 13.97 20.05 -0.25
N LYS A 52 14.00 21.28 0.28
CA LYS A 52 15.16 21.78 1.02
C LYS A 52 15.50 20.92 2.24
N VAL A 53 14.47 20.37 2.91
CA VAL A 53 14.68 19.50 4.07
C VAL A 53 15.22 18.14 3.63
N VAL A 54 14.77 17.63 2.49
CA VAL A 54 15.30 16.38 1.89
C VAL A 54 16.79 16.52 1.60
N GLY A 55 17.20 17.61 0.93
CA GLY A 55 18.59 17.87 0.53
C GLY A 55 19.60 18.06 1.69
N GLN A 56 19.11 18.16 2.94
CA GLN A 56 19.97 18.23 4.13
C GLN A 56 20.42 16.86 4.66
N HIS A 57 19.93 15.77 4.07
CA HIS A 57 20.15 14.42 4.55
C HIS A 57 20.63 13.50 3.43
N ASP A 58 21.53 12.59 3.76
CA ASP A 58 21.92 11.52 2.83
C ASP A 58 20.89 10.39 2.87
N LEU A 59 20.05 10.31 1.84
CA LEU A 59 19.03 9.30 1.67
C LEU A 59 19.40 8.24 0.62
N SER A 60 20.66 8.18 0.20
CA SER A 60 21.16 7.27 -0.84
C SER A 60 20.99 5.78 -0.51
N SER A 61 20.79 5.45 0.76
CA SER A 61 20.49 4.08 1.20
C SER A 61 19.10 3.60 0.82
N LEU A 62 18.15 4.53 0.57
CA LEU A 62 16.79 4.17 0.17
C LEU A 62 16.81 3.53 -1.23
N ARG A 63 16.30 2.32 -1.33
CA ARG A 63 16.11 1.59 -2.59
C ARG A 63 14.65 1.27 -2.89
N HIS A 64 13.76 1.41 -1.91
CA HIS A 64 12.34 1.13 -2.08
C HIS A 64 11.49 1.91 -1.08
N ILE A 65 10.47 2.60 -1.58
CA ILE A 65 9.53 3.36 -0.77
C ILE A 65 8.13 2.86 -1.07
N CYS A 66 7.40 2.47 -0.02
CA CYS A 66 6.03 1.97 -0.14
C CYS A 66 5.05 2.85 0.63
N SER A 67 3.85 2.93 0.10
CA SER A 67 2.71 3.61 0.71
C SER A 67 1.54 2.67 0.92
N VAL A 68 0.81 2.85 2.01
CA VAL A 68 -0.34 2.02 2.37
C VAL A 68 -1.34 2.76 3.26
N GLY A 69 -2.58 2.25 3.28
CA GLY A 69 -3.63 2.65 4.22
C GLY A 69 -4.66 3.61 3.64
N GLU A 70 -4.29 4.36 2.61
CA GLU A 70 -5.16 5.24 1.83
C GLU A 70 -4.70 5.22 0.37
N PRO A 71 -5.54 5.59 -0.61
CA PRO A 71 -5.08 5.78 -1.99
C PRO A 71 -3.96 6.82 -2.07
N LEU A 72 -2.88 6.50 -2.77
CA LEU A 72 -1.78 7.41 -3.00
C LEU A 72 -2.08 8.33 -4.18
N ASN A 73 -2.08 9.63 -3.92
CA ASN A 73 -2.27 10.63 -4.97
C ASN A 73 -1.18 10.55 -6.05
N PRO A 74 -1.52 10.68 -7.34
CA PRO A 74 -0.55 10.69 -8.43
C PRO A 74 0.62 11.66 -8.22
N GLU A 75 0.34 12.84 -7.67
CA GLU A 75 1.34 13.88 -7.38
C GLU A 75 2.40 13.42 -6.38
N ALA A 76 2.02 12.55 -5.45
CA ALA A 76 2.97 12.01 -4.46
C ALA A 76 3.98 11.06 -5.11
N VAL A 77 3.57 10.28 -6.12
CA VAL A 77 4.48 9.42 -6.89
C VAL A 77 5.48 10.27 -7.67
N VAL A 78 4.99 11.32 -8.36
CA VAL A 78 5.84 12.26 -9.12
C VAL A 78 6.81 13.00 -8.19
N TRP A 79 6.31 13.44 -7.03
CA TRP A 79 7.16 14.10 -6.03
C TRP A 79 8.25 13.15 -5.49
N GLY A 80 7.92 11.89 -5.24
CA GLY A 80 8.90 10.89 -4.78
C GLY A 80 10.06 10.71 -5.75
N LEU A 81 9.77 10.65 -7.05
CA LEU A 81 10.79 10.62 -8.10
C LEU A 81 11.71 11.85 -8.05
N LYS A 82 11.13 13.03 -7.80
CA LYS A 82 11.89 14.28 -7.73
C LYS A 82 12.72 14.40 -6.44
N ALA A 83 12.11 14.07 -5.30
CA ALA A 83 12.70 14.27 -3.97
C ALA A 83 13.68 13.15 -3.55
N PHE A 84 13.40 11.91 -3.93
CA PHE A 84 14.15 10.73 -3.49
C PHE A 84 14.84 9.98 -4.65
N HIS A 85 14.63 10.41 -5.89
CA HIS A 85 15.01 9.67 -7.10
C HIS A 85 14.45 8.24 -7.14
N GLN A 86 13.34 8.03 -6.42
CA GLN A 86 12.65 6.76 -6.27
C GLN A 86 11.15 6.96 -6.44
N ALA A 87 10.48 6.08 -7.19
CA ALA A 87 9.02 6.05 -7.19
C ALA A 87 8.50 5.58 -5.84
N ILE A 88 7.38 6.14 -5.40
CA ILE A 88 6.67 5.62 -4.24
C ILE A 88 5.69 4.57 -4.73
N HIS A 89 5.84 3.34 -4.25
CA HIS A 89 5.06 2.19 -4.65
C HIS A 89 3.82 2.07 -3.76
N ASP A 90 2.67 2.33 -4.32
CA ASP A 90 1.41 2.08 -3.62
C ASP A 90 1.10 0.59 -3.56
N ASN A 91 0.38 0.18 -2.51
CA ASN A 91 -0.12 -1.17 -2.36
C ASN A 91 -1.45 -1.17 -1.63
N TRP A 92 -2.23 -2.22 -1.85
CA TRP A 92 -3.54 -2.36 -1.26
C TRP A 92 -3.62 -3.65 -0.43
N TRP A 93 -4.17 -3.50 0.76
CA TRP A 93 -4.59 -4.57 1.66
C TRP A 93 -5.59 -4.03 2.68
N GLN A 94 -6.24 -4.92 3.37
CA GLN A 94 -7.17 -4.61 4.46
C GLN A 94 -6.83 -5.48 5.67
N THR A 95 -7.40 -5.17 6.83
CA THR A 95 -7.32 -6.05 8.02
C THR A 95 -7.85 -7.44 7.68
N GLU A 96 -8.92 -7.51 6.90
CA GLU A 96 -9.56 -8.73 6.41
C GLU A 96 -8.66 -9.56 5.50
N THR A 97 -7.74 -8.93 4.80
CA THR A 97 -6.82 -9.66 3.92
C THR A 97 -5.60 -10.21 4.66
N GLY A 98 -5.24 -9.61 5.81
CA GLY A 98 -4.12 -10.02 6.65
C GLY A 98 -2.74 -9.82 6.02
N ALA A 99 -2.67 -9.58 4.71
CA ALA A 99 -1.46 -9.32 3.95
C ALA A 99 -1.77 -8.44 2.74
N ILE A 100 -0.71 -7.89 2.11
CA ILE A 100 -0.82 -7.17 0.83
C ILE A 100 -1.33 -8.15 -0.24
N LEU A 101 -2.38 -7.78 -0.96
CA LEU A 101 -2.92 -8.58 -2.07
C LEU A 101 -2.72 -7.93 -3.43
N ILE A 102 -2.56 -6.59 -3.50
CA ILE A 102 -2.29 -5.86 -4.73
C ILE A 102 -1.13 -4.89 -4.46
N ALA A 103 -0.15 -4.84 -5.35
CA ALA A 103 1.02 -3.99 -5.16
C ALA A 103 1.67 -3.55 -6.48
N ASN A 104 2.34 -2.40 -6.44
CA ASN A 104 3.35 -2.04 -7.41
C ASN A 104 4.66 -2.78 -7.04
N TYR A 105 5.07 -3.74 -7.85
CA TYR A 105 6.31 -4.48 -7.60
C TYR A 105 7.55 -3.63 -7.83
N PRO A 106 8.69 -3.92 -7.15
CA PRO A 106 9.92 -3.13 -7.29
C PRO A 106 10.44 -3.01 -8.73
N PHE A 107 10.18 -4.01 -9.58
CA PHE A 107 10.64 -4.07 -10.98
C PHE A 107 9.61 -3.54 -11.98
N MET A 108 8.43 -3.11 -11.50
CA MET A 108 7.39 -2.56 -12.38
C MET A 108 7.57 -1.05 -12.53
N LYS A 109 7.22 -0.56 -13.73
CA LYS A 109 6.98 0.87 -13.91
C LYS A 109 5.73 1.26 -13.11
N VAL A 110 5.90 2.15 -12.13
CA VAL A 110 4.79 2.66 -11.34
C VAL A 110 3.94 3.61 -12.19
N CYS A 111 2.64 3.34 -12.25
CA CYS A 111 1.67 4.25 -12.83
C CYS A 111 1.09 5.12 -11.70
N PRO A 112 1.27 6.45 -11.71
CA PRO A 112 0.71 7.33 -10.70
C PRO A 112 -0.80 7.15 -10.55
N GLY A 113 -1.26 6.93 -9.31
CA GLY A 113 -2.68 6.66 -9.00
C GLY A 113 -3.10 5.20 -9.10
N SER A 114 -2.18 4.28 -9.47
CA SER A 114 -2.44 2.84 -9.50
C SER A 114 -1.84 2.15 -8.27
N MET A 115 -2.62 1.28 -7.63
CA MET A 115 -2.14 0.40 -6.56
C MET A 115 -1.37 -0.82 -7.09
N GLY A 116 -1.24 -0.95 -8.42
CA GLY A 116 -0.45 -2.01 -9.05
C GLY A 116 -1.26 -3.23 -9.46
N ARG A 117 -0.70 -4.43 -9.28
CA ARG A 117 -1.26 -5.72 -9.73
C ARG A 117 -1.46 -6.70 -8.56
N PRO A 118 -2.43 -7.61 -8.67
CA PRO A 118 -2.55 -8.71 -7.71
C PRO A 118 -1.22 -9.46 -7.58
N ILE A 119 -0.86 -9.82 -6.35
CA ILE A 119 0.33 -10.65 -6.10
C ILE A 119 0.10 -12.08 -6.60
N PRO A 120 1.16 -12.86 -6.86
CA PRO A 120 1.02 -14.24 -7.33
C PRO A 120 0.10 -15.07 -6.41
N GLY A 121 -0.84 -15.78 -7.02
CA GLY A 121 -1.85 -16.57 -6.31
C GLY A 121 -3.13 -15.81 -5.92
N ILE A 122 -3.19 -14.50 -6.13
CA ILE A 122 -4.39 -13.68 -5.89
C ILE A 122 -5.13 -13.41 -7.20
N THR A 123 -6.43 -13.67 -7.20
CA THR A 123 -7.34 -13.28 -8.28
C THR A 123 -8.21 -12.13 -7.81
N ALA A 124 -8.08 -10.98 -8.45
CA ALA A 124 -8.89 -9.80 -8.21
C ALA A 124 -9.66 -9.40 -9.46
N THR A 125 -10.86 -8.85 -9.27
CA THR A 125 -11.70 -8.32 -10.35
C THR A 125 -12.51 -7.12 -9.88
N ILE A 126 -13.18 -6.47 -10.82
CA ILE A 126 -14.14 -5.38 -10.56
C ILE A 126 -15.53 -5.90 -10.87
N LEU A 127 -16.46 -5.68 -9.94
CA LEU A 127 -17.85 -6.14 -10.03
C LEU A 127 -18.82 -4.96 -10.08
N ASP A 128 -19.92 -5.13 -10.81
CA ASP A 128 -21.06 -4.22 -10.79
C ASP A 128 -21.93 -4.39 -9.53
N ALA A 129 -23.02 -3.62 -9.45
CA ALA A 129 -23.97 -3.69 -8.34
C ALA A 129 -24.72 -5.05 -8.23
N ASN A 130 -24.73 -5.86 -9.29
CA ASN A 130 -25.30 -7.21 -9.32
C ASN A 130 -24.24 -8.30 -9.14
N TYR A 131 -23.00 -7.90 -8.79
CA TYR A 131 -21.84 -8.78 -8.59
C TYR A 131 -21.41 -9.54 -9.87
N ASN A 132 -21.62 -8.97 -11.04
CA ASN A 132 -21.08 -9.47 -12.31
C ASN A 132 -19.74 -8.80 -12.62
N GLU A 133 -18.84 -9.53 -13.26
CA GLU A 133 -17.53 -8.98 -13.65
C GLU A 133 -17.68 -7.89 -14.70
N MET A 134 -16.95 -6.78 -14.49
CA MET A 134 -16.96 -5.62 -15.37
C MET A 134 -15.77 -5.62 -16.32
N PRO A 135 -15.95 -5.08 -17.55
CA PRO A 135 -14.84 -4.91 -18.47
C PRO A 135 -13.83 -3.86 -17.96
N PRO A 136 -12.58 -3.89 -18.46
CA PRO A 136 -11.60 -2.85 -18.19
C PRO A 136 -12.13 -1.43 -18.42
N GLY A 137 -11.62 -0.46 -17.65
CA GLY A 137 -11.98 0.95 -17.75
C GLY A 137 -13.26 1.35 -17.00
N LYS A 138 -14.00 0.41 -16.43
CA LYS A 138 -15.21 0.70 -15.64
C LYS A 138 -14.91 0.63 -14.14
N GLU A 139 -15.52 1.54 -13.38
CA GLU A 139 -15.47 1.55 -11.91
C GLU A 139 -16.54 0.62 -11.33
N GLY A 140 -16.20 -0.04 -10.24
CA GLY A 140 -17.09 -0.92 -9.49
C GLY A 140 -16.43 -1.42 -8.22
N TYR A 141 -17.03 -2.43 -7.59
CA TYR A 141 -16.52 -3.01 -6.37
C TYR A 141 -15.26 -3.84 -6.62
N LEU A 142 -14.20 -3.53 -5.90
CA LEU A 142 -13.03 -4.42 -5.86
C LEU A 142 -13.41 -5.72 -5.16
N ALA A 143 -13.17 -6.83 -5.84
CA ALA A 143 -13.48 -8.17 -5.35
C ALA A 143 -12.29 -9.11 -5.49
N ILE A 144 -12.11 -9.98 -4.49
CA ILE A 144 -10.99 -10.93 -4.40
C ILE A 144 -11.57 -12.35 -4.34
N ARG A 145 -10.98 -13.29 -5.10
CA ARG A 145 -11.32 -14.70 -4.98
C ARG A 145 -10.87 -15.24 -3.62
N PRO A 146 -11.79 -15.79 -2.78
CA PRO A 146 -11.44 -16.34 -1.48
C PRO A 146 -10.44 -17.50 -1.58
N GLY A 147 -9.69 -17.74 -0.48
CA GLY A 147 -8.80 -18.89 -0.34
C GLY A 147 -7.32 -18.52 -0.20
N TRP A 148 -6.97 -17.24 -0.11
CA TRP A 148 -5.58 -16.85 0.20
C TRP A 148 -5.24 -17.17 1.68
N PRO A 149 -3.96 -17.49 2.00
CA PRO A 149 -3.60 -18.03 3.31
C PRO A 149 -3.88 -17.11 4.51
N SER A 150 -3.75 -15.79 4.32
CA SER A 150 -3.92 -14.77 5.37
C SER A 150 -5.35 -14.23 5.50
N MET A 151 -6.32 -14.84 4.81
CA MET A 151 -7.73 -14.42 4.86
C MET A 151 -8.27 -14.48 6.29
N PHE A 152 -9.02 -13.43 6.70
CA PHE A 152 -9.70 -13.40 7.99
C PHE A 152 -10.70 -14.55 8.13
N ARG A 153 -11.05 -14.92 9.37
CA ARG A 153 -11.92 -16.07 9.68
C ARG A 153 -13.33 -15.66 10.02
N THR A 154 -13.49 -14.52 10.65
CA THR A 154 -14.78 -13.93 11.04
C THR A 154 -14.58 -12.52 11.57
N TYR A 155 -15.67 -11.79 11.80
CA TYR A 155 -15.67 -10.61 12.66
C TYR A 155 -16.05 -11.02 14.08
N TRP A 156 -15.41 -10.40 15.07
CA TRP A 156 -15.71 -10.67 16.48
C TRP A 156 -17.19 -10.42 16.78
N ASN A 157 -17.87 -11.42 17.34
CA ASN A 157 -19.30 -11.40 17.67
C ASN A 157 -20.25 -10.99 16.51
N ASN A 158 -19.82 -11.09 15.26
CA ASN A 158 -20.63 -10.72 14.10
C ASN A 158 -20.40 -11.66 12.90
N PRO A 159 -20.79 -12.94 13.01
CA PRO A 159 -20.61 -13.91 11.93
C PRO A 159 -21.46 -13.60 10.69
N ASP A 160 -22.58 -12.90 10.86
CA ASP A 160 -23.45 -12.57 9.73
C ASP A 160 -22.87 -11.46 8.86
N LEU A 161 -22.18 -10.49 9.45
CA LEU A 161 -21.39 -9.52 8.70
C LEU A 161 -20.28 -10.22 7.90
N TYR A 162 -19.60 -11.21 8.49
CA TYR A 162 -18.61 -12.01 7.76
C TYR A 162 -19.23 -12.67 6.52
N LYS A 163 -20.36 -13.37 6.68
CA LYS A 163 -21.06 -14.04 5.57
C LYS A 163 -21.49 -13.05 4.48
N SER A 164 -21.99 -11.88 4.87
CA SER A 164 -22.47 -10.86 3.94
C SER A 164 -21.36 -10.29 3.02
N ARG A 165 -20.08 -10.44 3.41
CA ARG A 165 -18.96 -10.02 2.59
C ARG A 165 -18.69 -10.93 1.38
N PHE A 166 -19.35 -12.07 1.29
CA PHE A 166 -19.12 -13.03 0.19
C PHE A 166 -20.36 -13.11 -0.70
N GLN A 167 -20.19 -12.72 -1.97
CA GLN A 167 -21.22 -12.71 -2.99
C GLN A 167 -20.72 -13.38 -4.25
N ASN A 168 -21.49 -14.29 -4.83
CA ASN A 168 -21.17 -15.00 -6.08
C ASN A 168 -19.75 -15.62 -6.13
N GLY A 169 -19.25 -16.11 -4.97
CA GLY A 169 -17.92 -16.69 -4.85
C GLY A 169 -16.78 -15.66 -4.77
N TRP A 170 -17.08 -14.38 -4.54
CA TRP A 170 -16.14 -13.29 -4.33
C TRP A 170 -16.22 -12.73 -2.93
N TYR A 171 -15.09 -12.35 -2.36
CA TYR A 171 -14.99 -11.46 -1.21
C TYR A 171 -15.15 -10.02 -1.70
N ILE A 172 -16.15 -9.31 -1.21
CA ILE A 172 -16.43 -7.91 -1.53
C ILE A 172 -15.71 -7.02 -0.52
N THR A 173 -14.72 -6.28 -0.99
CA THR A 173 -13.82 -5.50 -0.12
C THR A 173 -14.49 -4.28 0.51
N GLY A 174 -15.50 -3.72 -0.18
CA GLY A 174 -16.11 -2.43 0.16
C GLY A 174 -15.40 -1.24 -0.47
N ASP A 175 -14.26 -1.46 -1.13
CA ASP A 175 -13.55 -0.43 -1.89
C ASP A 175 -14.03 -0.41 -3.34
N ASN A 176 -14.10 0.77 -3.92
CA ASN A 176 -14.30 0.95 -5.36
C ASN A 176 -12.95 1.05 -6.07
N ALA A 177 -12.88 0.43 -7.23
CA ALA A 177 -11.67 0.45 -8.06
C ALA A 177 -12.02 0.35 -9.56
N ARG A 178 -11.01 0.54 -10.37
CA ARG A 178 -11.06 0.36 -11.83
C ARG A 178 -9.86 -0.47 -12.26
N ARG A 179 -10.06 -1.35 -13.22
CA ARG A 179 -8.98 -2.10 -13.88
C ARG A 179 -8.69 -1.47 -15.24
N ASP A 180 -7.41 -1.27 -15.57
CA ASP A 180 -6.91 -0.82 -16.88
C ASP A 180 -6.95 -1.96 -17.90
#